data_64f55cd28cd7e48e466ef306e4a8e5c5
#
_entry.id   64f55cd28cd7e48e466ef306e4a8e5c5
#
_cell.length_a   1.000
_cell.length_b   1.000
_cell.length_c   1.000
_cell.angle_alpha   90.00
_cell.angle_beta   90.00
_cell.angle_gamma   90.00
#
_symmetry.space_group_name_H-M   'P 1'
#
loop_
_entity.id
_entity.type
_entity.pdbx_description
1 polymer ?
#
loop_
_entity_poly.entity_id
_entity_poly.type
_entity_poly.pdbx_seq_one_letter_code
_entity_poly.pdbx_strand_id
1 'polypeptide(L)'
;MLPIIHIVLPMYAVCCALGVIAAAILLISRVKKYGVPPIHAIQVCIFAAIGTVIGSKLLFLLTQLDTIIPEFSFGLLIGRFINSGFVFYGGLFGALAGVKIYSAVRKYDSLMLFNMLVPCFLMFHAFGRVGCFMSGCCY
;
A
#
# COMPACT_ATOMS: atom_id res chain seq x y z
N MET A 1 5.42 -30.64 12.57
CA MET A 1 5.81 -29.24 12.28
C MET A 1 4.68 -28.37 11.72
N LEU A 2 3.40 -28.73 11.84
CA LEU A 2 2.26 -28.08 11.18
C LEU A 2 1.33 -27.21 12.07
N PRO A 3 1.38 -27.18 13.42
CA PRO A 3 0.46 -26.36 14.20
C PRO A 3 0.85 -24.86 14.25
N ILE A 4 2.12 -24.52 14.05
CA ILE A 4 2.60 -23.14 14.19
C ILE A 4 2.10 -22.24 13.03
N ILE A 5 2.01 -22.78 11.81
CA ILE A 5 1.55 -22.03 10.64
C ILE A 5 0.07 -21.63 10.78
N HIS A 6 -0.75 -22.46 11.39
CA HIS A 6 -2.18 -22.17 11.60
C HIS A 6 -2.46 -21.07 12.63
N ILE A 7 -1.55 -20.77 13.54
CA ILE A 7 -1.69 -19.72 14.55
C ILE A 7 -1.06 -18.41 14.07
N VAL A 8 0.03 -18.49 13.32
CA VAL A 8 0.79 -17.33 12.83
C VAL A 8 0.01 -16.54 11.76
N LEU A 9 -0.64 -17.24 10.83
CA LEU A 9 -1.43 -16.61 9.77
C LEU A 9 -2.63 -15.82 10.30
N PRO A 10 -3.46 -16.34 11.24
CA PRO A 10 -4.56 -15.58 11.80
C PRO A 10 -4.09 -14.38 12.64
N MET A 11 -2.97 -14.45 13.36
CA MET A 11 -2.47 -13.33 14.17
C MET A 11 -2.02 -12.16 13.29
N TYR A 12 -1.33 -12.41 12.18
CA TYR A 12 -0.98 -11.37 11.22
C TYR A 12 -2.24 -10.72 10.61
N ALA A 13 -3.22 -11.52 10.21
CA ALA A 13 -4.48 -11.02 9.66
C ALA A 13 -5.26 -10.17 10.68
N VAL A 14 -5.27 -10.56 11.95
CA VAL A 14 -5.89 -9.79 13.04
C VAL A 14 -5.20 -8.43 13.22
N CYS A 15 -3.86 -8.40 13.26
CA CYS A 15 -3.11 -7.14 13.36
C CYS A 15 -3.37 -6.23 12.15
N CYS A 16 -3.41 -6.77 10.95
CA CYS A 16 -3.75 -6.02 9.74
C CYS A 16 -5.17 -5.45 9.80
N ALA A 17 -6.16 -6.25 10.22
CA ALA A 17 -7.53 -5.81 10.36
C ALA A 17 -7.66 -4.66 11.38
N LEU A 18 -7.01 -4.79 12.54
CA LEU A 18 -6.95 -3.72 13.55
C LEU A 18 -6.28 -2.47 13.00
N GLY A 19 -5.20 -2.62 12.22
CA GLY A 19 -4.53 -1.52 11.54
C GLY A 19 -5.43 -0.79 10.54
N VAL A 20 -6.22 -1.52 9.76
CA VAL A 20 -7.20 -0.93 8.83
C VAL A 20 -8.29 -0.15 9.60
N ILE A 21 -8.83 -0.73 10.68
CA ILE A 21 -9.84 -0.07 11.50
C ILE A 21 -9.28 1.22 12.12
N ALA A 22 -8.09 1.15 12.73
CA ALA A 22 -7.43 2.31 13.34
C ALA A 22 -7.15 3.41 12.30
N ALA A 23 -6.63 3.04 11.13
CA ALA A 23 -6.37 3.98 10.04
C ALA A 23 -7.68 4.61 9.51
N ALA A 24 -8.77 3.84 9.41
CA ALA A 24 -10.08 4.34 8.98
C ALA A 24 -10.67 5.35 9.97
N ILE A 25 -10.61 5.06 11.28
CA ILE A 25 -11.06 5.98 12.33
C ILE A 25 -10.26 7.29 12.27
N LEU A 26 -8.94 7.18 12.12
CA LEU A 26 -8.07 8.34 12.01
C LEU A 26 -8.37 9.15 10.75
N LEU A 27 -8.62 8.47 9.62
CA LEU A 27 -9.00 9.11 8.36
C LEU A 27 -10.31 9.91 8.50
N ILE A 28 -11.34 9.33 9.11
CA ILE A 28 -12.62 10.00 9.34
C ILE A 28 -12.43 11.28 10.17
N SER A 29 -11.61 11.21 11.22
CA SER A 29 -11.29 12.36 12.07
C SER A 29 -10.55 13.44 11.28
N ARG A 30 -9.61 13.05 10.41
CA ARG A 30 -8.84 13.95 9.55
C ARG A 30 -9.70 14.59 8.47
N VAL A 31 -10.55 13.83 7.81
CA VAL A 31 -11.51 14.31 6.79
C VAL A 31 -12.38 15.43 7.37
N LYS A 32 -12.91 15.24 8.57
CA LYS A 32 -13.68 16.28 9.28
C LYS A 32 -12.84 17.51 9.58
N LYS A 33 -11.59 17.34 10.03
CA LYS A 33 -10.69 18.44 10.37
C LYS A 33 -10.32 19.30 9.16
N TYR A 34 -10.07 18.66 8.00
CA TYR A 34 -9.68 19.37 6.77
C TYR A 34 -10.87 19.83 5.93
N GLY A 35 -12.11 19.52 6.32
CA GLY A 35 -13.33 19.91 5.60
C GLY A 35 -13.44 19.29 4.20
N VAL A 36 -12.76 18.16 3.96
CA VAL A 36 -12.81 17.47 2.67
C VAL A 36 -14.09 16.63 2.62
N PRO A 37 -14.88 16.68 1.55
CA PRO A 37 -16.04 15.81 1.39
C PRO A 37 -15.61 14.33 1.46
N PRO A 38 -16.36 13.45 2.15
CA PRO A 38 -15.97 12.05 2.35
C PRO A 38 -15.78 11.29 1.03
N ILE A 39 -16.51 11.66 -0.01
CA ILE A 39 -16.36 11.06 -1.34
C ILE A 39 -14.95 11.31 -1.92
N HIS A 40 -14.40 12.50 -1.75
CA HIS A 40 -13.06 12.83 -2.22
C HIS A 40 -11.99 12.12 -1.39
N ALA A 41 -12.21 11.93 -0.09
CA ALA A 41 -11.32 11.14 0.75
C ALA A 41 -11.25 9.67 0.30
N ILE A 42 -12.39 9.08 -0.06
CA ILE A 42 -12.44 7.71 -0.61
C ILE A 42 -11.72 7.66 -1.97
N GLN A 43 -12.01 8.61 -2.85
CA GLN A 43 -11.38 8.66 -4.17
C GLN A 43 -9.86 8.76 -4.09
N VAL A 44 -9.31 9.63 -3.24
CA VAL A 44 -7.85 9.76 -3.09
C VAL A 44 -7.22 8.49 -2.51
N CYS A 45 -7.91 7.79 -1.59
CA CYS A 45 -7.46 6.48 -1.09
C CYS A 45 -7.43 5.43 -2.21
N ILE A 46 -8.42 5.40 -3.11
CA ILE A 46 -8.43 4.50 -4.26
C ILE A 46 -7.24 4.80 -5.19
N PHE A 47 -7.00 6.08 -5.52
CA PHE A 47 -5.86 6.47 -6.34
C PHE A 47 -4.52 6.10 -5.69
N ALA A 48 -4.39 6.30 -4.37
CA ALA A 48 -3.20 5.88 -3.62
C ALA A 48 -3.04 4.35 -3.65
N ALA A 49 -4.11 3.58 -3.47
CA ALA A 49 -4.07 2.11 -3.51
C ALA A 49 -3.68 1.59 -4.90
N ILE A 50 -4.28 2.12 -5.97
CA ILE A 50 -3.91 1.78 -7.35
C ILE A 50 -2.44 2.12 -7.61
N GLY A 51 -2.00 3.31 -7.20
CA GLY A 51 -0.60 3.73 -7.30
C GLY A 51 0.34 2.79 -6.56
N THR A 52 -0.03 2.36 -5.34
CA THR A 52 0.74 1.39 -4.54
C THR A 52 0.93 0.08 -5.28
N VAL A 53 -0.15 -0.49 -5.84
CA VAL A 53 -0.08 -1.76 -6.56
C VAL A 53 0.78 -1.63 -7.82
N ILE A 54 0.54 -0.61 -8.63
CA ILE A 54 1.30 -0.39 -9.87
C ILE A 54 2.77 -0.11 -9.55
N GLY A 55 3.06 0.78 -8.60
CA GLY A 55 4.42 1.15 -8.23
C GLY A 55 5.23 -0.01 -7.65
N SER A 56 4.62 -0.83 -6.78
CA SER A 56 5.29 -2.00 -6.21
C SER A 56 5.64 -3.04 -7.27
N LYS A 57 4.73 -3.28 -8.21
CA LYS A 57 4.92 -4.22 -9.32
C LYS A 57 5.94 -3.69 -10.33
N LEU A 58 5.88 -2.39 -10.66
CA LEU A 58 6.82 -1.76 -11.58
C LEU A 58 8.25 -1.83 -11.02
N LEU A 59 8.44 -1.49 -9.75
CA LEU A 59 9.77 -1.55 -9.13
C LEU A 59 10.28 -2.99 -9.06
N PHE A 60 9.41 -3.97 -8.78
CA PHE A 60 9.80 -5.38 -8.84
C PHE A 60 10.29 -5.76 -10.25
N LEU A 61 9.58 -5.35 -11.30
CA LEU A 61 10.00 -5.61 -12.68
C LEU A 61 11.37 -5.00 -12.99
N LEU A 62 11.61 -3.76 -12.52
CA LEU A 62 12.89 -3.08 -12.69
C LEU A 62 14.05 -3.82 -12.02
N THR A 63 13.83 -4.42 -10.83
CA THR A 63 14.85 -5.20 -10.14
C THR A 63 15.13 -6.56 -10.77
N GLN A 64 14.27 -7.02 -11.68
CA GLN A 64 14.39 -8.30 -12.39
C GLN A 64 14.78 -8.15 -13.85
N LEU A 65 15.18 -6.94 -14.29
CA LEU A 65 15.51 -6.68 -15.70
C LEU A 65 16.61 -7.61 -16.24
N ASP A 66 17.63 -7.91 -15.43
CA ASP A 66 18.73 -8.79 -15.84
C ASP A 66 18.28 -10.22 -16.19
N THR A 67 17.18 -10.67 -15.60
CA THR A 67 16.59 -11.99 -15.87
C THR A 67 15.52 -11.96 -16.97
N ILE A 68 15.00 -10.78 -17.32
CA ILE A 68 13.94 -10.61 -18.32
C ILE A 68 14.51 -10.37 -19.70
N ILE A 69 15.66 -9.66 -19.79
CA ILE A 69 16.29 -9.29 -21.08
C ILE A 69 16.64 -10.49 -21.95
N PRO A 70 17.21 -11.62 -21.44
CA PRO A 70 17.58 -12.76 -22.26
C PRO A 70 16.41 -13.53 -22.89
N GLU A 71 15.24 -13.50 -22.24
CA GLU A 71 14.04 -14.24 -22.63
C GLU A 71 12.83 -13.33 -22.80
N PHE A 72 12.93 -12.30 -23.63
CA PHE A 72 11.86 -11.33 -23.81
C PHE A 72 10.64 -11.96 -24.48
N SER A 73 9.68 -12.42 -23.69
CA SER A 73 8.36 -12.88 -24.13
C SER A 73 7.27 -12.12 -23.40
N PHE A 74 6.31 -11.59 -24.14
CA PHE A 74 5.19 -10.81 -23.57
C PHE A 74 4.37 -11.64 -22.56
N GLY A 75 4.21 -12.95 -22.78
CA GLY A 75 3.55 -13.87 -21.87
C GLY A 75 4.30 -14.05 -20.54
N LEU A 76 5.65 -14.09 -20.60
CA LEU A 76 6.49 -14.18 -19.39
C LEU A 76 6.43 -12.89 -18.55
N LEU A 77 6.37 -11.73 -19.20
CA LEU A 77 6.19 -10.43 -18.53
C LEU A 77 4.88 -10.38 -17.74
N ILE A 78 3.76 -10.75 -18.35
CA ILE A 78 2.46 -10.78 -17.71
C ILE A 78 2.44 -11.80 -16.56
N GLY A 79 2.95 -13.00 -16.79
CA GLY A 79 3.03 -14.05 -15.76
C GLY A 79 3.88 -13.62 -14.56
N ARG A 80 5.03 -12.99 -14.79
CA ARG A 80 5.89 -12.45 -13.73
C ARG A 80 5.23 -11.27 -13.02
N PHE A 81 4.57 -10.38 -13.75
CA PHE A 81 3.84 -9.26 -13.16
C PHE A 81 2.73 -9.72 -12.21
N ILE A 82 1.98 -10.76 -12.57
CA ILE A 82 0.91 -11.32 -11.73
C ILE A 82 1.50 -12.01 -10.48
N ASN A 83 2.53 -12.85 -10.68
CA ASN A 83 3.16 -13.63 -9.61
C ASN A 83 4.27 -12.87 -8.85
N SER A 84 4.55 -11.63 -9.21
CA SER A 84 5.60 -10.82 -8.56
C SER A 84 5.24 -10.49 -7.10
N GLY A 85 6.24 -10.46 -6.23
CA GLY A 85 6.12 -9.94 -4.88
C GLY A 85 5.82 -8.43 -4.87
N PHE A 86 5.46 -7.93 -3.69
CA PHE A 86 5.28 -6.50 -3.46
C PHE A 86 6.57 -5.88 -2.92
N VAL A 87 7.13 -4.92 -3.65
CA VAL A 87 8.30 -4.15 -3.18
C VAL A 87 7.79 -2.92 -2.45
N PHE A 88 8.11 -2.81 -1.16
CA PHE A 88 7.61 -1.74 -0.29
C PHE A 88 7.90 -0.33 -0.82
N TYR A 89 9.14 -0.07 -1.23
CA TYR A 89 9.51 1.25 -1.76
C TYR A 89 8.77 1.62 -3.05
N GLY A 90 8.55 0.64 -3.93
CA GLY A 90 7.75 0.85 -5.13
C GLY A 90 6.31 1.22 -4.81
N GLY A 91 5.72 0.54 -3.82
CA GLY A 91 4.39 0.85 -3.32
C GLY A 91 4.31 2.25 -2.71
N LEU A 92 5.31 2.65 -1.92
CA LEU A 92 5.37 3.98 -1.31
C LEU A 92 5.43 5.10 -2.35
N PHE A 93 6.35 5.01 -3.30
CA PHE A 93 6.46 6.00 -4.39
C PHE A 93 5.22 5.99 -5.29
N GLY A 94 4.65 4.83 -5.56
CA GLY A 94 3.41 4.70 -6.31
C GLY A 94 2.22 5.35 -5.60
N ALA A 95 2.09 5.19 -4.29
CA ALA A 95 1.07 5.86 -3.50
C ALA A 95 1.20 7.38 -3.54
N LEU A 96 2.42 7.90 -3.37
CA LEU A 96 2.71 9.33 -3.45
C LEU A 96 2.36 9.90 -4.84
N ALA A 97 2.72 9.18 -5.91
CA ALA A 97 2.35 9.54 -7.27
C ALA A 97 0.83 9.52 -7.48
N GLY A 98 0.12 8.51 -6.98
CA GLY A 98 -1.34 8.40 -7.06
C GLY A 98 -2.05 9.57 -6.39
N VAL A 99 -1.61 9.97 -5.19
CA VAL A 99 -2.15 11.15 -4.49
C VAL A 99 -1.86 12.43 -5.28
N LYS A 100 -0.66 12.57 -5.84
CA LYS A 100 -0.29 13.74 -6.65
C LYS A 100 -1.11 13.84 -7.93
N ILE A 101 -1.34 12.73 -8.62
CA ILE A 101 -2.18 12.66 -9.82
C ILE A 101 -3.62 13.08 -9.46
N TYR A 102 -4.17 12.53 -8.38
CA TYR A 102 -5.50 12.90 -7.91
C TYR A 102 -5.60 14.40 -7.60
N SER A 103 -4.62 14.95 -6.88
CA SER A 103 -4.51 16.36 -6.55
C SER A 103 -4.53 17.24 -7.81
N ALA A 104 -3.74 16.89 -8.83
CA ALA A 104 -3.67 17.62 -10.09
C ALA A 104 -5.01 17.57 -10.88
N VAL A 105 -5.65 16.40 -10.94
CA VAL A 105 -6.94 16.22 -11.65
C VAL A 105 -8.08 16.96 -10.97
N ARG A 106 -8.14 16.95 -9.65
CA ARG A 106 -9.22 17.54 -8.87
C ARG A 106 -8.91 18.95 -8.37
N LYS A 107 -7.71 19.47 -8.64
CA LYS A 107 -7.25 20.80 -8.21
C LYS A 107 -7.29 21.00 -6.68
N TYR A 108 -7.07 19.92 -5.93
CA TYR A 108 -6.85 20.00 -4.49
C TYR A 108 -5.39 20.29 -4.18
N ASP A 109 -5.13 20.93 -3.05
CA ASP A 109 -3.75 21.09 -2.58
C ASP A 109 -3.15 19.74 -2.19
N SER A 110 -2.06 19.38 -2.88
CA SER A 110 -1.34 18.12 -2.64
C SER A 110 -0.86 17.99 -1.20
N LEU A 111 -0.36 19.10 -0.62
CA LEU A 111 0.18 19.10 0.73
C LEU A 111 -0.91 18.80 1.76
N MET A 112 -2.11 19.36 1.56
CA MET A 112 -3.27 19.09 2.41
C MET A 112 -3.65 17.59 2.37
N LEU A 113 -3.68 16.99 1.17
CA LEU A 113 -4.01 15.58 1.00
C LEU A 113 -2.94 14.68 1.66
N PHE A 114 -1.66 15.01 1.50
CA PHE A 114 -0.58 14.27 2.18
C PHE A 114 -0.67 14.39 3.70
N ASN A 115 -0.90 15.58 4.24
CA ASN A 115 -1.08 15.78 5.67
C ASN A 115 -2.28 15.01 6.23
N MET A 116 -3.31 14.79 5.42
CA MET A 116 -4.47 13.96 5.78
C MET A 116 -4.14 12.46 5.77
N LEU A 117 -3.44 11.96 4.74
CA LEU A 117 -3.24 10.53 4.49
C LEU A 117 -2.02 9.93 5.19
N VAL A 118 -0.91 10.67 5.31
CA VAL A 118 0.36 10.15 5.86
C VAL A 118 0.19 9.58 7.26
N PRO A 119 -0.50 10.24 8.23
CA PRO A 119 -0.70 9.66 9.55
C PRO A 119 -1.51 8.36 9.53
N CYS A 120 -2.48 8.24 8.62
CA CYS A 120 -3.29 7.03 8.46
C CYS A 120 -2.43 5.88 7.93
N PHE A 121 -1.57 6.16 6.96
CA PHE A 121 -0.61 5.20 6.42
C PHE A 121 0.39 4.73 7.50
N LEU A 122 0.96 5.64 8.28
CA LEU A 122 1.90 5.32 9.35
C LEU A 122 1.23 4.45 10.43
N MET A 123 -0.02 4.76 10.79
CA MET A 123 -0.79 3.95 11.74
C MET A 123 -0.97 2.53 11.22
N PHE A 124 -1.44 2.36 9.99
CA PHE A 124 -1.58 1.05 9.35
C PHE A 124 -0.25 0.29 9.29
N HIS A 125 0.84 0.99 8.90
CA HIS A 125 2.17 0.39 8.80
C HIS A 125 2.70 -0.09 10.17
N ALA A 126 2.45 0.68 11.25
CA ALA A 126 2.83 0.30 12.61
C ALA A 126 2.16 -1.01 13.03
N PHE A 127 0.84 -1.16 12.81
CA PHE A 127 0.14 -2.42 13.08
C PHE A 127 0.64 -3.58 12.23
N GLY A 128 0.99 -3.33 10.96
CA GLY A 128 1.62 -4.32 10.09
C GLY A 128 2.96 -4.81 10.65
N ARG A 129 3.79 -3.91 11.19
CA ARG A 129 5.07 -4.28 11.84
C ARG A 129 4.87 -5.08 13.12
N VAL A 130 3.88 -4.73 13.94
CA VAL A 130 3.51 -5.52 15.12
C VAL A 130 3.05 -6.92 14.68
N GLY A 131 2.26 -7.03 13.62
CA GLY A 131 1.85 -8.31 13.05
C GLY A 131 3.03 -9.15 12.57
N CYS A 132 4.02 -8.56 11.89
CA CYS A 132 5.25 -9.25 11.50
C CYS A 132 6.04 -9.74 12.71
N PHE A 133 6.18 -8.92 13.75
CA PHE A 133 6.87 -9.29 14.98
C PHE A 133 6.19 -10.48 15.68
N MET A 134 4.86 -10.43 15.83
CA MET A 134 4.08 -11.52 16.46
C MET A 134 4.09 -12.81 15.64
N SER A 135 4.26 -12.69 14.32
CA SER A 135 4.32 -13.83 13.41
C SER A 135 5.72 -14.44 13.30
N GLY A 136 6.73 -13.81 13.94
CA GLY A 136 8.11 -14.29 13.86
C GLY A 136 8.72 -14.24 12.45
N CYS A 137 8.22 -13.34 11.59
CA CYS A 137 8.73 -13.16 10.24
C CYS A 137 9.33 -11.75 10.06
N CYS A 138 10.18 -11.60 9.05
CA CYS A 138 10.74 -10.29 8.63
C CYS A 138 11.66 -9.62 9.67
N TYR A 139 12.63 -10.38 10.25
CA TYR A 139 13.75 -9.75 10.96
C TYR A 139 14.91 -9.49 10.00
#